data_a975c82cc55cedb33f7e97641fedab4c
#
_entry.id   a975c82cc55cedb33f7e97641fedab4c
#
_cell.length_a   1.000
_cell.length_b   1.000
_cell.length_c   1.000
_cell.angle_alpha   90.00
_cell.angle_beta   90.00
_cell.angle_gamma   90.00
#
_symmetry.space_group_name_H-M   'P 1'
#
loop_
_entity.id
_entity.type
_entity.pdbx_description
1 polymer ?
#
loop_
_entity_poly.entity_id
_entity_poly.type
_entity_poly.pdbx_seq_one_letter_code
_entity_poly.pdbx_strand_id
1 'polypeptide(L)'
;MSNTVITWKDIKLAALQKMFSANGTTIQFDSSNSEYLYAMPNTANEGLQMLATAGKFLLGEYTIVNRPINPLNGSFENVQITEGEYRFSIDGAKSYYFRCEGVCTVNIVVGDTTFKTIDVQSKEKYATYKGNIDNPDGKNVSLVFIADYPCNVKNIALYGVRYDTDEDVDDYEEYLKFNMDELVEDFYQLAENQIYFEGDEEPKYLAANDYYQEADKTLVIPRSKVGAYTVYYKKYPKQITSTTPDDYVLQIDPEVAVLLPIYMASVLYMDDDLSIATSYRNYFEVGLNRLSQRADVSKKEEFVSESGWC
;
A
#
# COMPACT_ATOMS: atom_id res chain seq x y z
N MET A 1 -13.83 22.98 -3.35
CA MET A 1 -12.46 23.51 -3.50
C MET A 1 -11.86 22.79 -4.68
N SER A 2 -11.38 23.51 -5.71
CA SER A 2 -10.71 22.93 -6.86
C SER A 2 -9.40 22.33 -6.35
N ASN A 3 -9.21 21.00 -6.50
CA ASN A 3 -7.92 20.36 -6.26
C ASN A 3 -6.93 20.96 -7.26
N THR A 4 -6.12 21.89 -6.82
CA THR A 4 -5.06 22.47 -7.66
C THR A 4 -4.00 21.40 -7.84
N VAL A 5 -4.00 20.80 -9.02
CA VAL A 5 -2.99 19.80 -9.40
C VAL A 5 -1.69 20.56 -9.66
N ILE A 6 -0.62 20.19 -8.95
CA ILE A 6 0.71 20.81 -9.10
C ILE A 6 1.59 19.90 -9.95
N THR A 7 2.06 20.43 -11.07
CA THR A 7 2.90 19.71 -12.00
C THR A 7 4.39 19.99 -11.78
N TRP A 8 5.24 19.12 -12.31
CA TRP A 8 6.68 19.33 -12.28
C TRP A 8 7.09 20.65 -12.98
N LYS A 9 6.38 21.01 -14.06
CA LYS A 9 6.57 22.30 -14.74
C LYS A 9 6.28 23.48 -13.82
N ASP A 10 5.19 23.42 -13.02
CA ASP A 10 4.82 24.51 -12.11
C ASP A 10 5.91 24.75 -11.06
N ILE A 11 6.47 23.66 -10.52
CA ILE A 11 7.57 23.73 -9.55
C ILE A 11 8.84 24.33 -10.16
N LYS A 12 9.23 23.90 -11.36
CA LYS A 12 10.39 24.45 -12.06
C LYS A 12 10.23 25.95 -12.33
N LEU A 13 9.07 26.35 -12.83
CA LEU A 13 8.74 27.75 -13.07
C LEU A 13 8.80 28.58 -11.78
N ALA A 14 8.19 28.07 -10.71
CA ALA A 14 8.19 28.77 -9.43
C ALA A 14 9.60 28.92 -8.83
N ALA A 15 10.47 27.93 -9.00
CA ALA A 15 11.86 28.01 -8.56
C ALA A 15 12.63 29.05 -9.38
N LEU A 16 12.55 29.02 -10.72
CA LEU A 16 13.18 30.01 -11.59
C LEU A 16 12.71 31.45 -11.33
N GLN A 17 11.40 31.63 -11.08
CA GLN A 17 10.86 32.96 -10.74
C GLN A 17 11.42 33.52 -9.44
N LYS A 18 11.76 32.66 -8.47
CA LYS A 18 12.41 33.07 -7.21
C LYS A 18 13.88 33.47 -7.44
N MET A 19 14.58 32.75 -8.32
CA MET A 19 15.99 32.98 -8.58
C MET A 19 16.23 34.21 -9.50
N PHE A 20 15.42 34.33 -10.56
CA PHE A 20 15.68 35.31 -11.62
C PHE A 20 14.62 36.42 -11.70
N SER A 21 13.65 36.49 -10.80
CA SER A 21 12.51 37.40 -10.91
C SER A 21 11.81 37.30 -12.26
N ALA A 22 11.79 36.11 -12.87
CA ALA A 22 11.28 35.89 -14.21
C ALA A 22 9.78 36.10 -14.27
N ASN A 23 9.33 36.93 -15.20
CA ASN A 23 7.91 37.16 -15.49
C ASN A 23 7.53 36.29 -16.69
N GLY A 24 6.87 35.19 -16.48
CA GLY A 24 6.42 34.35 -17.58
C GLY A 24 5.83 33.02 -17.14
N THR A 25 5.10 32.42 -18.06
CA THR A 25 4.45 31.11 -17.88
C THR A 25 5.16 29.98 -18.64
N THR A 26 6.27 30.29 -19.29
CA THR A 26 7.00 29.34 -20.14
C THR A 26 8.45 29.27 -19.72
N ILE A 27 8.94 28.06 -19.50
CA ILE A 27 10.36 27.79 -19.27
C ILE A 27 11.06 27.85 -20.63
N GLN A 28 11.95 28.83 -20.80
CA GLN A 28 12.83 28.86 -21.94
C GLN A 28 14.15 28.19 -21.55
N PHE A 29 14.54 27.19 -22.31
CA PHE A 29 15.79 26.48 -22.12
C PHE A 29 16.86 27.28 -22.88
N ASP A 30 17.69 28.00 -22.17
CA ASP A 30 18.78 28.79 -22.74
C ASP A 30 20.08 28.59 -21.93
N SER A 31 21.16 29.20 -22.40
CA SER A 31 22.48 29.08 -21.77
C SER A 31 22.52 29.67 -20.35
N SER A 32 21.59 30.55 -19.99
CA SER A 32 21.59 31.22 -18.69
C SER A 32 20.92 30.38 -17.59
N ASN A 33 20.06 29.42 -17.96
CA ASN A 33 19.31 28.61 -16.99
C ASN A 33 19.50 27.09 -17.13
N SER A 34 20.24 26.64 -18.16
CA SER A 34 20.42 25.21 -18.44
C SER A 34 21.06 24.44 -17.26
N GLU A 35 22.04 25.06 -16.61
CA GLU A 35 22.73 24.47 -15.46
C GLU A 35 21.76 24.18 -14.30
N TYR A 36 20.93 25.16 -13.97
CA TYR A 36 19.91 25.00 -12.93
C TYR A 36 18.89 23.95 -13.30
N LEU A 37 18.40 23.94 -14.54
CA LEU A 37 17.42 22.93 -14.99
C LEU A 37 17.97 21.51 -14.94
N TYR A 38 19.26 21.30 -15.18
CA TYR A 38 19.91 20.01 -15.03
C TYR A 38 20.02 19.59 -13.56
N ALA A 39 20.26 20.52 -12.64
CA ALA A 39 20.39 20.24 -11.21
C ALA A 39 19.03 20.10 -10.49
N MET A 40 17.95 20.66 -11.05
CA MET A 40 16.62 20.68 -10.44
C MET A 40 16.07 19.32 -10.02
N PRO A 41 16.19 18.22 -10.79
CA PRO A 41 15.65 16.93 -10.37
C PRO A 41 16.24 16.44 -9.06
N ASN A 42 17.56 16.52 -8.89
CA ASN A 42 18.23 16.09 -7.67
C ASN A 42 17.83 16.95 -6.48
N THR A 43 17.88 18.28 -6.66
CA THR A 43 17.48 19.23 -5.61
C THR A 43 16.00 19.07 -5.22
N ALA A 44 15.13 18.81 -6.20
CA ALA A 44 13.71 18.54 -5.93
C ALA A 44 13.51 17.26 -5.12
N ASN A 45 14.26 16.19 -5.42
CA ASN A 45 14.17 14.95 -4.67
C ASN A 45 14.59 15.12 -3.20
N GLU A 46 15.66 15.86 -2.95
CA GLU A 46 16.06 16.20 -1.58
C GLU A 46 14.96 16.98 -0.83
N GLY A 47 14.40 17.99 -1.48
CA GLY A 47 13.30 18.79 -0.91
C GLY A 47 12.04 17.97 -0.68
N LEU A 48 11.68 17.11 -1.62
CA LEU A 48 10.53 16.21 -1.50
C LEU A 48 10.69 15.24 -0.33
N GLN A 49 11.88 14.69 -0.14
CA GLN A 49 12.17 13.81 0.98
C GLN A 49 12.05 14.54 2.31
N MET A 50 12.61 15.76 2.44
CA MET A 50 12.48 16.57 3.65
C MET A 50 11.02 16.92 3.96
N LEU A 51 10.24 17.30 2.94
CA LEU A 51 8.84 17.67 3.09
C LEU A 51 7.97 16.48 3.47
N ALA A 52 8.20 15.30 2.87
CA ALA A 52 7.50 14.08 3.21
C ALA A 52 7.78 13.66 4.67
N THR A 53 9.03 13.77 5.13
CA THR A 53 9.41 13.40 6.50
C THR A 53 8.99 14.42 7.57
N ALA A 54 8.55 15.61 7.18
CA ALA A 54 8.08 16.65 8.10
C ALA A 54 6.63 16.47 8.60
N GLY A 55 6.06 15.27 8.51
CA GLY A 55 4.76 14.94 9.10
C GLY A 55 3.55 14.95 8.16
N LYS A 56 3.73 15.25 6.87
CA LYS A 56 2.68 15.15 5.84
C LYS A 56 3.02 14.10 4.78
N PHE A 57 3.09 12.86 5.21
CA PHE A 57 3.31 11.73 4.32
C PHE A 57 2.09 11.44 3.45
N LEU A 58 2.35 11.00 2.24
CA LEU A 58 1.35 10.28 1.47
C LEU A 58 1.20 8.86 2.02
N LEU A 59 -0.03 8.36 2.03
CA LEU A 59 -0.30 6.99 2.42
C LEU A 59 -0.26 6.09 1.19
N GLY A 60 0.38 4.95 1.35
CA GLY A 60 0.28 3.79 0.48
C GLY A 60 -0.51 2.69 1.17
N GLU A 61 -0.91 1.70 0.41
CA GLU A 61 -1.57 0.50 0.93
C GLU A 61 -0.91 -0.74 0.33
N TYR A 62 -0.78 -1.78 1.14
CA TYR A 62 -0.26 -3.07 0.71
C TYR A 62 -1.04 -4.19 1.40
N THR A 63 -1.45 -5.21 0.64
CA THR A 63 -2.20 -6.32 1.20
C THR A 63 -1.29 -7.52 1.43
N ILE A 64 -1.16 -7.89 2.71
CA ILE A 64 -0.51 -9.13 3.15
C ILE A 64 -1.59 -10.18 3.35
N VAL A 65 -1.33 -11.39 2.92
CA VAL A 65 -2.26 -12.50 3.17
C VAL A 65 -1.60 -13.53 4.07
N ASN A 66 -2.09 -13.60 5.31
CA ASN A 66 -1.72 -14.66 6.23
C ASN A 66 -2.54 -15.90 5.94
N ARG A 67 -1.87 -17.01 5.69
CA ARG A 67 -2.47 -18.32 5.48
C ARG A 67 -1.85 -19.32 6.43
N PRO A 68 -2.62 -20.32 6.87
CA PRO A 68 -2.10 -21.33 7.78
C PRO A 68 -0.95 -22.12 7.16
N ILE A 69 -0.90 -22.18 5.81
CA ILE A 69 0.07 -22.99 5.06
C ILE A 69 0.28 -22.33 3.70
N ASN A 70 1.49 -22.45 3.12
CA ASN A 70 1.72 -21.99 1.76
C ASN A 70 0.87 -22.78 0.77
N PRO A 71 0.13 -22.13 -0.11
CA PRO A 71 -0.61 -22.83 -1.16
C PRO A 71 0.35 -23.58 -2.07
N LEU A 72 -0.13 -24.69 -2.60
CA LEU A 72 0.61 -25.41 -3.63
C LEU A 72 0.93 -24.49 -4.80
N ASN A 73 2.18 -24.55 -5.30
CA ASN A 73 2.73 -23.71 -6.37
C ASN A 73 2.81 -22.21 -6.04
N GLY A 74 2.62 -21.79 -4.77
CA GLY A 74 2.75 -20.39 -4.35
C GLY A 74 1.75 -19.42 -4.99
N SER A 75 0.82 -19.91 -5.82
CA SER A 75 -0.13 -19.09 -6.55
C SER A 75 -1.39 -18.80 -5.76
N PHE A 76 -1.94 -17.64 -6.04
CA PHE A 76 -3.07 -17.08 -5.36
C PHE A 76 -3.83 -16.20 -6.32
N GLU A 77 -5.04 -16.59 -6.63
CA GLU A 77 -5.79 -15.93 -7.67
C GLU A 77 -6.99 -15.15 -7.13
N ASN A 78 -7.20 -13.99 -7.74
CA ASN A 78 -8.42 -13.23 -7.63
C ASN A 78 -9.04 -13.15 -9.01
N VAL A 79 -10.33 -13.48 -9.13
CA VAL A 79 -11.02 -13.50 -10.41
C VAL A 79 -12.40 -12.88 -10.29
N GLN A 80 -12.79 -12.11 -11.31
CA GLN A 80 -14.15 -11.68 -11.51
C GLN A 80 -14.75 -12.53 -12.63
N ILE A 81 -15.79 -13.28 -12.31
CA ILE A 81 -16.52 -14.13 -13.25
C ILE A 81 -17.79 -13.37 -13.63
N THR A 82 -17.93 -12.98 -14.89
CA THR A 82 -19.12 -12.24 -15.36
C THR A 82 -20.28 -13.18 -15.67
N GLU A 83 -19.98 -14.29 -16.34
CA GLU A 83 -20.90 -15.38 -16.68
C GLU A 83 -20.07 -16.58 -17.16
N GLY A 84 -20.49 -17.80 -16.84
CA GLY A 84 -19.87 -19.04 -17.30
C GLY A 84 -19.03 -19.76 -16.26
N GLU A 85 -18.00 -20.47 -16.72
CA GLU A 85 -17.15 -21.32 -15.88
C GLU A 85 -15.74 -20.76 -15.76
N TYR A 86 -15.20 -20.76 -14.53
CA TYR A 86 -13.79 -20.54 -14.26
C TYR A 86 -13.23 -21.74 -13.49
N ARG A 87 -12.04 -22.24 -13.90
CA ARG A 87 -11.41 -23.41 -13.32
C ARG A 87 -10.01 -23.10 -12.82
N PHE A 88 -9.77 -23.43 -11.55
CA PHE A 88 -8.47 -23.38 -10.91
C PHE A 88 -8.05 -24.79 -10.48
N SER A 89 -6.90 -25.28 -10.97
CA SER A 89 -6.53 -26.69 -10.83
C SER A 89 -5.08 -26.85 -10.39
N ILE A 90 -4.84 -27.75 -9.43
CA ILE A 90 -3.51 -28.09 -8.91
C ILE A 90 -3.47 -29.59 -8.54
N ASP A 91 -2.31 -30.24 -8.76
CA ASP A 91 -2.10 -31.62 -8.37
C ASP A 91 -1.81 -31.75 -6.87
N GLY A 92 -2.29 -32.80 -6.25
CA GLY A 92 -1.93 -33.19 -4.89
C GLY A 92 -2.60 -32.37 -3.77
N ALA A 93 -3.56 -31.53 -4.08
CA ALA A 93 -4.25 -30.74 -3.06
C ALA A 93 -5.04 -31.63 -2.09
N LYS A 94 -5.00 -31.27 -0.80
CA LYS A 94 -5.70 -31.93 0.31
C LYS A 94 -6.66 -31.00 1.06
N SER A 95 -6.61 -29.68 0.78
CA SER A 95 -7.57 -28.72 1.28
C SER A 95 -7.71 -27.52 0.34
N TYR A 96 -8.78 -26.76 0.52
CA TYR A 96 -9.11 -25.60 -0.30
C TYR A 96 -9.50 -24.40 0.55
N TYR A 97 -9.29 -23.21 -0.01
CA TYR A 97 -9.73 -21.93 0.54
C TYR A 97 -10.12 -20.99 -0.61
N PHE A 98 -11.22 -20.28 -0.48
CA PHE A 98 -11.56 -19.13 -1.30
C PHE A 98 -12.56 -18.23 -0.59
N ARG A 99 -12.66 -16.98 -1.03
CA ARG A 99 -13.70 -16.03 -0.62
C ARG A 99 -14.51 -15.63 -1.83
N CYS A 100 -15.81 -15.57 -1.69
CA CYS A 100 -16.70 -15.23 -2.79
C CYS A 100 -17.79 -14.24 -2.37
N GLU A 101 -18.04 -13.26 -3.24
CA GLU A 101 -19.15 -12.32 -3.20
C GLU A 101 -19.97 -12.50 -4.47
N GLY A 102 -21.26 -12.70 -4.32
CA GLY A 102 -22.18 -12.98 -5.43
C GLY A 102 -22.89 -14.32 -5.27
N VAL A 103 -23.42 -14.81 -6.37
CA VAL A 103 -24.12 -16.10 -6.46
C VAL A 103 -23.42 -16.98 -7.47
N CYS A 104 -22.88 -18.11 -7.04
CA CYS A 104 -22.29 -19.10 -7.94
C CYS A 104 -22.33 -20.50 -7.32
N THR A 105 -22.14 -21.50 -8.15
CA THR A 105 -21.94 -22.89 -7.70
C THR A 105 -20.46 -23.24 -7.86
N VAL A 106 -19.85 -23.82 -6.83
CA VAL A 106 -18.45 -24.26 -6.85
C VAL A 106 -18.38 -25.78 -6.74
N ASN A 107 -17.90 -26.42 -7.79
CA ASN A 107 -17.63 -27.85 -7.77
C ASN A 107 -16.16 -28.10 -7.44
N ILE A 108 -15.92 -28.90 -6.42
CA ILE A 108 -14.60 -29.41 -6.08
C ILE A 108 -14.46 -30.77 -6.76
N VAL A 109 -13.57 -30.87 -7.74
CA VAL A 109 -13.39 -32.08 -8.56
C VAL A 109 -12.03 -32.68 -8.25
N VAL A 110 -11.98 -33.96 -7.94
CA VAL A 110 -10.76 -34.75 -7.70
C VAL A 110 -10.59 -35.77 -8.84
N GLY A 111 -9.60 -35.55 -9.68
CA GLY A 111 -9.49 -36.28 -10.96
C GLY A 111 -10.70 -35.97 -11.84
N ASP A 112 -11.49 -37.00 -12.14
CA ASP A 112 -12.72 -36.88 -12.97
C ASP A 112 -14.01 -36.93 -12.16
N THR A 113 -13.92 -36.90 -10.82
CA THR A 113 -15.07 -37.06 -9.93
C THR A 113 -15.34 -35.82 -9.12
N THR A 114 -16.58 -35.34 -9.12
CA THR A 114 -17.01 -34.26 -8.23
C THR A 114 -17.03 -34.76 -6.79
N PHE A 115 -16.14 -34.23 -5.97
CA PHE A 115 -16.02 -34.55 -4.55
C PHE A 115 -17.08 -33.81 -3.72
N LYS A 116 -17.30 -32.53 -4.02
CA LYS A 116 -18.23 -31.68 -3.28
C LYS A 116 -18.75 -30.54 -4.17
N THR A 117 -20.01 -30.20 -3.98
CA THR A 117 -20.62 -28.99 -4.55
C THR A 117 -20.95 -28.00 -3.43
N ILE A 118 -20.64 -26.73 -3.64
CA ILE A 118 -20.91 -25.64 -2.70
C ILE A 118 -21.75 -24.60 -3.42
N ASP A 119 -22.95 -24.33 -2.91
CA ASP A 119 -23.79 -23.24 -3.41
C ASP A 119 -23.48 -21.95 -2.63
N VAL A 120 -22.91 -21.00 -3.33
CA VAL A 120 -22.55 -19.68 -2.79
C VAL A 120 -23.70 -18.72 -3.00
N GLN A 121 -24.18 -18.11 -1.91
CA GLN A 121 -25.27 -17.12 -1.93
C GLN A 121 -24.90 -15.91 -1.05
N SER A 122 -23.81 -15.24 -1.35
CA SER A 122 -23.36 -14.08 -0.58
C SER A 122 -23.53 -12.79 -1.38
N LYS A 123 -24.61 -12.05 -1.12
CA LYS A 123 -25.01 -10.87 -1.95
C LYS A 123 -24.35 -9.56 -1.52
N GLU A 124 -23.87 -9.44 -0.30
CA GLU A 124 -23.43 -8.15 0.26
C GLU A 124 -22.02 -8.16 0.88
N LYS A 125 -21.43 -9.34 1.06
CA LYS A 125 -20.09 -9.48 1.70
C LYS A 125 -19.37 -10.70 1.14
N TYR A 126 -18.03 -10.67 1.15
CA TYR A 126 -17.23 -11.86 0.86
C TYR A 126 -17.44 -12.93 1.93
N ALA A 127 -18.05 -14.03 1.57
CA ALA A 127 -18.12 -15.22 2.42
C ALA A 127 -16.89 -16.11 2.22
N THR A 128 -16.38 -16.69 3.30
CA THR A 128 -15.22 -17.59 3.29
C THR A 128 -15.65 -19.04 3.20
N TYR A 129 -15.02 -19.77 2.28
CA TYR A 129 -15.22 -21.19 2.06
C TYR A 129 -13.89 -21.92 2.17
N LYS A 130 -13.83 -22.89 3.08
CA LYS A 130 -12.65 -23.71 3.32
C LYS A 130 -13.04 -25.14 3.68
N GLY A 131 -12.13 -26.07 3.48
CA GLY A 131 -12.36 -27.44 3.89
C GLY A 131 -11.32 -28.41 3.37
N ASN A 132 -11.38 -29.63 3.90
CA ASN A 132 -10.51 -30.72 3.52
C ASN A 132 -11.03 -31.46 2.29
N ILE A 133 -10.12 -32.01 1.52
CA ILE A 133 -10.37 -32.82 0.33
C ILE A 133 -9.80 -34.21 0.60
N ASP A 134 -10.61 -35.22 0.36
CA ASP A 134 -10.13 -36.60 0.40
C ASP A 134 -9.43 -36.95 -0.91
N ASN A 135 -8.12 -36.80 -0.91
CA ASN A 135 -7.24 -37.04 -2.08
C ASN A 135 -5.98 -37.81 -1.67
N PRO A 136 -6.13 -39.09 -1.25
CA PRO A 136 -4.99 -39.89 -0.80
C PRO A 136 -4.00 -40.21 -1.94
N ASP A 137 -4.51 -40.29 -3.18
CA ASP A 137 -3.69 -40.64 -4.36
C ASP A 137 -2.96 -39.43 -4.97
N GLY A 138 -3.11 -38.22 -4.41
CA GLY A 138 -2.48 -37.02 -4.94
C GLY A 138 -2.96 -36.61 -6.34
N LYS A 139 -4.19 -36.95 -6.72
CA LYS A 139 -4.77 -36.60 -8.02
C LYS A 139 -4.89 -35.09 -8.20
N ASN A 140 -5.10 -34.66 -9.44
CA ASN A 140 -5.45 -33.29 -9.76
C ASN A 140 -6.73 -32.87 -9.06
N VAL A 141 -6.72 -31.71 -8.42
CA VAL A 141 -7.91 -31.09 -7.80
C VAL A 141 -8.24 -29.81 -8.53
N SER A 142 -9.49 -29.67 -8.91
CA SER A 142 -10.01 -28.48 -9.56
C SER A 142 -11.12 -27.84 -8.71
N LEU A 143 -11.03 -26.53 -8.51
CA LEU A 143 -12.14 -25.68 -8.10
C LEU A 143 -12.80 -25.12 -9.35
N VAL A 144 -14.03 -25.50 -9.61
CA VAL A 144 -14.79 -25.11 -10.79
C VAL A 144 -15.92 -24.20 -10.36
N PHE A 145 -15.78 -22.92 -10.62
CA PHE A 145 -16.76 -21.89 -10.31
C PHE A 145 -17.69 -21.73 -11.50
N ILE A 146 -18.99 -21.85 -11.28
CA ILE A 146 -20.03 -21.71 -12.29
C ILE A 146 -20.95 -20.58 -11.86
N ALA A 147 -21.01 -19.52 -12.66
CA ALA A 147 -21.77 -18.32 -12.35
C ALA A 147 -22.71 -17.94 -13.49
N ASP A 148 -23.98 -17.74 -13.18
CA ASP A 148 -25.00 -17.19 -14.11
C ASP A 148 -25.05 -15.66 -14.04
N TYR A 149 -24.47 -15.06 -13.02
CA TYR A 149 -24.41 -13.61 -12.77
C TYR A 149 -23.02 -13.22 -12.31
N PRO A 150 -22.62 -11.95 -12.44
CA PRO A 150 -21.31 -11.50 -12.02
C PRO A 150 -21.03 -11.85 -10.54
N CYS A 151 -19.93 -12.54 -10.29
CA CYS A 151 -19.43 -12.82 -8.95
C CYS A 151 -17.92 -12.55 -8.86
N ASN A 152 -17.49 -12.13 -7.68
CA ASN A 152 -16.10 -11.86 -7.39
C ASN A 152 -15.55 -12.97 -6.48
N VAL A 153 -14.50 -13.64 -6.93
CA VAL A 153 -13.82 -14.66 -6.14
C VAL A 153 -12.42 -14.18 -5.82
N LYS A 154 -12.09 -14.18 -4.55
CA LYS A 154 -10.78 -13.77 -4.04
C LYS A 154 -10.12 -14.90 -3.29
N ASN A 155 -8.82 -14.84 -3.23
CA ASN A 155 -8.00 -15.71 -2.39
C ASN A 155 -8.22 -17.21 -2.70
N ILE A 156 -8.36 -17.55 -3.99
CA ILE A 156 -8.47 -18.96 -4.41
C ILE A 156 -7.15 -19.65 -4.12
N ALA A 157 -7.16 -20.67 -3.27
CA ALA A 157 -5.97 -21.41 -2.90
C ALA A 157 -6.26 -22.91 -2.67
N LEU A 158 -5.33 -23.75 -3.07
CA LEU A 158 -5.32 -25.18 -2.81
C LEU A 158 -4.03 -25.54 -2.05
N TYR A 159 -4.14 -26.39 -1.01
CA TYR A 159 -3.04 -26.72 -0.12
C TYR A 159 -2.73 -28.22 -0.11
N GLY A 160 -1.45 -28.57 0.05
CA GLY A 160 -0.98 -29.95 0.12
C GLY A 160 -1.24 -30.65 1.45
N VAL A 161 -1.75 -29.94 2.46
CA VAL A 161 -2.03 -30.44 3.81
C VAL A 161 -3.48 -30.20 4.18
N ARG A 162 -3.97 -30.89 5.22
CA ARG A 162 -5.32 -30.73 5.74
C ARG A 162 -5.35 -29.66 6.82
N TYR A 163 -6.48 -28.99 7.00
CA TYR A 163 -6.65 -27.95 8.04
C TYR A 163 -6.63 -28.50 9.48
N ASP A 164 -6.88 -29.78 9.65
CA ASP A 164 -7.11 -30.43 10.94
C ASP A 164 -5.98 -31.39 11.37
N THR A 165 -4.87 -31.42 10.65
CA THR A 165 -3.74 -32.28 11.00
C THR A 165 -2.52 -31.46 11.42
N ASP A 166 -2.07 -31.70 12.66
CA ASP A 166 -0.86 -31.11 13.24
C ASP A 166 0.44 -31.79 12.71
N GLU A 167 0.38 -32.53 11.61
CA GLU A 167 1.42 -33.49 11.24
C GLU A 167 2.69 -32.91 10.61
N ASP A 168 2.72 -31.62 10.24
CA ASP A 168 3.91 -31.01 9.60
C ASP A 168 4.37 -29.71 10.27
N VAL A 169 4.32 -29.63 11.60
CA VAL A 169 4.56 -28.38 12.36
C VAL A 169 5.88 -28.40 13.11
N ASP A 170 6.93 -29.01 12.55
CA ASP A 170 8.27 -28.94 13.16
C ASP A 170 8.93 -27.55 13.04
N ASP A 171 8.36 -26.62 12.23
CA ASP A 171 8.78 -25.22 12.11
C ASP A 171 7.60 -24.23 12.34
N TYR A 172 6.73 -24.48 13.31
CA TYR A 172 5.61 -23.60 13.60
C TYR A 172 6.09 -22.34 14.34
N GLU A 173 6.33 -21.30 13.60
CA GLU A 173 6.44 -19.96 14.18
C GLU A 173 5.03 -19.47 14.57
N GLU A 174 4.85 -19.13 15.84
CA GLU A 174 3.59 -18.58 16.38
C GLU A 174 3.22 -17.25 15.71
N TYR A 175 4.23 -16.53 15.21
CA TYR A 175 4.10 -15.24 14.57
C TYR A 175 4.76 -15.24 13.18
N LEU A 176 4.13 -14.52 12.26
CA LEU A 176 4.70 -14.23 10.94
C LEU A 176 5.27 -12.82 10.93
N LYS A 177 6.47 -12.68 10.39
CA LYS A 177 7.16 -11.39 10.26
C LYS A 177 7.20 -10.96 8.80
N PHE A 178 6.73 -9.75 8.54
CA PHE A 178 6.73 -9.14 7.23
C PHE A 178 7.57 -7.87 7.25
N ASN A 179 8.70 -7.90 6.58
CA ASN A 179 9.58 -6.75 6.42
C ASN A 179 9.03 -5.88 5.27
N MET A 180 8.42 -4.75 5.62
CA MET A 180 7.69 -3.94 4.65
C MET A 180 8.58 -3.25 3.62
N ASP A 181 9.82 -2.91 3.95
CA ASP A 181 10.77 -2.32 3.01
C ASP A 181 11.30 -3.31 1.96
N GLU A 182 11.15 -4.62 2.19
CA GLU A 182 11.41 -5.64 1.17
C GLU A 182 10.21 -5.90 0.26
N LEU A 183 9.00 -5.61 0.75
CA LEU A 183 7.75 -5.84 0.03
C LEU A 183 7.30 -4.65 -0.82
N VAL A 184 7.70 -3.43 -0.42
CA VAL A 184 7.23 -2.19 -1.01
C VAL A 184 8.38 -1.21 -1.24
N GLU A 185 8.64 -0.85 -2.50
CA GLU A 185 9.76 0.01 -2.89
C GLU A 185 9.72 1.42 -2.29
N ASP A 186 8.53 2.00 -2.14
CA ASP A 186 8.34 3.38 -1.65
C ASP A 186 8.03 3.45 -0.15
N PHE A 187 8.25 2.36 0.57
CA PHE A 187 7.97 2.26 2.00
C PHE A 187 8.88 3.19 2.83
N TYR A 188 8.28 3.92 3.75
CA TYR A 188 9.00 4.71 4.75
C TYR A 188 8.76 4.20 6.18
N GLN A 189 7.50 4.10 6.58
CA GLN A 189 7.10 3.71 7.94
C GLN A 189 5.67 3.19 7.96
N LEU A 190 5.37 2.23 8.82
CA LEU A 190 3.99 1.80 9.08
C LEU A 190 3.14 2.97 9.61
N ALA A 191 1.91 3.07 9.15
CA ALA A 191 0.95 4.00 9.71
C ALA A 191 0.35 3.39 10.99
N GLU A 192 0.44 4.12 12.11
CA GLU A 192 -0.03 3.67 13.41
C GLU A 192 -1.54 3.35 13.36
N ASN A 193 -1.94 2.19 13.89
CA ASN A 193 -3.34 1.75 14.02
C ASN A 193 -4.15 1.73 12.71
N GLN A 194 -3.49 1.58 11.57
CA GLN A 194 -4.13 1.56 10.26
C GLN A 194 -3.88 0.23 9.53
N ILE A 195 -4.21 -0.87 10.19
CA ILE A 195 -4.22 -2.20 9.58
C ILE A 195 -5.66 -2.68 9.54
N TYR A 196 -6.18 -2.85 8.32
CA TYR A 196 -7.51 -3.37 8.09
C TYR A 196 -7.44 -4.87 7.85
N PHE A 197 -8.18 -5.64 8.64
CA PHE A 197 -8.17 -7.09 8.60
C PHE A 197 -9.48 -7.62 8.03
N GLU A 198 -9.37 -8.51 7.07
CA GLU A 198 -10.45 -9.29 6.48
C GLU A 198 -10.16 -10.78 6.67
N GLY A 199 -10.76 -11.37 7.67
CA GLY A 199 -10.68 -12.80 8.00
C GLY A 199 -12.04 -13.50 7.93
N ASP A 200 -12.19 -14.55 8.69
CA ASP A 200 -13.46 -15.29 8.83
C ASP A 200 -14.50 -14.51 9.66
N GLU A 201 -14.03 -13.57 10.49
CA GLU A 201 -14.86 -12.63 11.24
C GLU A 201 -15.24 -11.40 10.41
N GLU A 202 -16.07 -10.50 10.99
CA GLU A 202 -16.37 -9.21 10.34
C GLU A 202 -15.09 -8.41 10.08
N PRO A 203 -14.96 -7.80 8.88
CA PRO A 203 -13.83 -6.95 8.57
C PRO A 203 -13.70 -5.79 9.55
N LYS A 204 -12.50 -5.54 10.06
CA LYS A 204 -12.26 -4.51 11.09
C LYS A 204 -10.84 -3.94 11.01
N TYR A 205 -10.66 -2.74 11.55
CA TYR A 205 -9.33 -2.26 11.90
C TYR A 205 -8.81 -2.99 13.13
N LEU A 206 -7.56 -3.41 13.07
CA LEU A 206 -6.92 -4.08 14.20
C LEU A 206 -6.60 -3.10 15.32
N ALA A 207 -6.81 -3.52 16.55
CA ALA A 207 -6.32 -2.79 17.71
C ALA A 207 -4.80 -3.00 17.88
N ALA A 208 -4.15 -2.09 18.60
CA ALA A 208 -2.71 -2.14 18.84
C ALA A 208 -2.21 -3.45 19.50
N ASN A 209 -3.11 -4.20 20.17
CA ASN A 209 -2.80 -5.48 20.81
C ASN A 209 -2.97 -6.68 19.87
N ASP A 210 -3.48 -6.47 18.67
CA ASP A 210 -3.75 -7.55 17.71
C ASP A 210 -2.55 -7.88 16.82
N TYR A 211 -1.52 -7.04 16.83
CA TYR A 211 -0.29 -7.19 16.07
C TYR A 211 0.87 -6.52 16.81
N TYR A 212 2.08 -6.84 16.38
CA TYR A 212 3.29 -6.17 16.88
C TYR A 212 4.02 -5.46 15.75
N GLN A 213 4.70 -4.40 16.10
CA GLN A 213 5.57 -3.68 15.18
C GLN A 213 7.01 -3.75 15.70
N GLU A 214 7.91 -4.31 14.91
CA GLU A 214 9.35 -4.33 15.24
C GLU A 214 10.07 -3.28 14.37
N ALA A 215 10.77 -2.35 15.05
CA ALA A 215 11.67 -1.37 14.42
C ALA A 215 11.07 -0.57 13.26
N ASP A 216 9.84 -0.08 13.38
CA ASP A 216 9.12 0.78 12.42
C ASP A 216 8.88 0.20 11.01
N LYS A 217 9.44 -0.96 10.70
CA LYS A 217 9.43 -1.55 9.36
C LYS A 217 8.86 -2.95 9.30
N THR A 218 8.89 -3.69 10.38
CA THR A 218 8.47 -5.08 10.40
C THR A 218 7.12 -5.22 11.08
N LEU A 219 6.14 -5.71 10.34
CA LEU A 219 4.85 -6.09 10.87
C LEU A 219 4.91 -7.55 11.33
N VAL A 220 4.50 -7.80 12.58
CA VAL A 220 4.44 -9.13 13.19
C VAL A 220 2.98 -9.44 13.50
N ILE A 221 2.44 -10.48 12.89
CA ILE A 221 1.06 -10.91 13.07
C ILE A 221 0.98 -12.34 13.60
N PRO A 222 0.00 -12.66 14.47
CA PRO A 222 -0.20 -14.03 14.91
C PRO A 222 -0.56 -14.94 13.73
N ARG A 223 0.12 -16.07 13.61
CA ARG A 223 -0.15 -17.05 12.54
C ARG A 223 -1.59 -17.59 12.62
N SER A 224 -2.17 -17.65 13.80
CA SER A 224 -3.55 -18.10 14.03
C SER A 224 -4.62 -17.17 13.42
N LYS A 225 -4.31 -15.89 13.22
CA LYS A 225 -5.24 -14.93 12.58
C LYS A 225 -5.12 -15.00 11.06
N VAL A 226 -5.81 -15.97 10.47
CA VAL A 226 -5.83 -16.20 9.01
C VAL A 226 -6.72 -15.18 8.32
N GLY A 227 -6.18 -14.53 7.26
CA GLY A 227 -6.92 -13.55 6.49
C GLY A 227 -6.04 -12.59 5.71
N ALA A 228 -6.66 -11.59 5.11
CA ALA A 228 -5.98 -10.50 4.41
C ALA A 228 -5.81 -9.30 5.33
N TYR A 229 -4.63 -8.73 5.33
CA TYR A 229 -4.25 -7.54 6.09
C TYR A 229 -3.92 -6.43 5.11
N THR A 230 -4.79 -5.45 4.97
CA THR A 230 -4.46 -4.23 4.25
C THR A 230 -3.71 -3.30 5.18
N VAL A 231 -2.42 -3.18 4.95
CA VAL A 231 -1.49 -2.38 5.75
C VAL A 231 -1.34 -1.03 5.10
N TYR A 232 -1.70 0.03 5.81
CA TYR A 232 -1.42 1.38 5.39
C TYR A 232 -0.04 1.80 5.88
N TYR A 233 0.71 2.44 5.01
CA TYR A 233 2.07 2.89 5.32
C TYR A 233 2.31 4.29 4.80
N LYS A 234 3.24 4.99 5.43
CA LYS A 234 3.78 6.25 4.94
C LYS A 234 4.78 5.93 3.83
N LYS A 235 4.69 6.65 2.72
CA LYS A 235 5.56 6.39 1.57
C LYS A 235 6.43 7.56 1.21
N TYR A 236 7.60 7.26 0.64
CA TYR A 236 8.42 8.26 -0.01
C TYR A 236 7.75 8.75 -1.31
N PRO A 237 7.88 10.04 -1.65
CA PRO A 237 7.45 10.53 -2.95
C PRO A 237 8.30 9.87 -4.05
N LYS A 238 7.66 9.62 -5.19
CA LYS A 238 8.36 9.08 -6.36
C LYS A 238 9.45 10.04 -6.82
N GLN A 239 10.63 9.50 -7.11
CA GLN A 239 11.76 10.29 -7.55
C GLN A 239 11.54 10.93 -8.92
N ILE A 240 11.96 12.19 -9.04
CA ILE A 240 12.00 12.96 -10.27
C ILE A 240 13.35 12.72 -10.93
N THR A 241 13.34 12.48 -12.24
CA THR A 241 14.54 12.28 -13.05
C THR A 241 14.63 13.33 -14.15
N SER A 242 15.75 13.37 -14.85
CA SER A 242 15.91 14.23 -16.04
C SER A 242 14.92 13.93 -17.17
N THR A 243 14.33 12.72 -17.17
CA THR A 243 13.33 12.29 -18.16
C THR A 243 11.89 12.43 -17.66
N THR A 244 11.66 12.89 -16.43
CA THR A 244 10.32 13.11 -15.91
C THR A 244 9.62 14.21 -16.72
N PRO A 245 8.45 13.93 -17.31
CA PRO A 245 7.76 14.89 -18.16
C PRO A 245 7.25 16.10 -17.37
N ASP A 246 7.08 17.21 -18.04
CA ASP A 246 6.67 18.48 -17.46
C ASP A 246 5.26 18.44 -16.84
N ASP A 247 4.37 17.64 -17.40
CA ASP A 247 2.99 17.43 -16.93
C ASP A 247 2.87 16.40 -15.80
N TYR A 248 4.00 15.83 -15.34
CA TYR A 248 3.99 14.91 -14.21
C TYR A 248 3.44 15.59 -12.97
N VAL A 249 2.39 15.00 -12.39
CA VAL A 249 1.76 15.46 -11.15
C VAL A 249 2.59 14.99 -9.95
N LEU A 250 3.07 15.94 -9.15
CA LEU A 250 3.85 15.60 -7.96
C LEU A 250 3.00 14.84 -6.94
N GLN A 251 3.57 13.78 -6.43
CA GLN A 251 2.98 12.99 -5.34
C GLN A 251 3.32 13.64 -3.99
N ILE A 252 2.70 14.78 -3.71
CA ILE A 252 2.87 15.57 -2.48
C ILE A 252 1.58 16.33 -2.19
N ASP A 253 1.32 16.60 -0.92
CA ASP A 253 0.20 17.45 -0.51
C ASP A 253 0.36 18.85 -1.10
N PRO A 254 -0.67 19.41 -1.77
CA PRO A 254 -0.59 20.74 -2.40
C PRO A 254 -0.21 21.87 -1.44
N GLU A 255 -0.59 21.79 -0.17
CA GLU A 255 -0.20 22.80 0.83
C GLU A 255 1.29 22.76 1.14
N VAL A 256 1.91 21.59 0.99
CA VAL A 256 3.34 21.37 1.23
C VAL A 256 4.16 21.70 -0.01
N ALA A 257 3.59 21.48 -1.19
CA ALA A 257 4.27 21.68 -2.47
C ALA A 257 4.76 23.10 -2.70
N VAL A 258 4.14 24.11 -2.07
CA VAL A 258 4.59 25.52 -2.17
C VAL A 258 5.96 25.77 -1.53
N LEU A 259 6.42 24.88 -0.65
CA LEU A 259 7.75 24.99 -0.04
C LEU A 259 8.86 24.43 -0.93
N LEU A 260 8.54 23.52 -1.83
CA LEU A 260 9.54 22.88 -2.69
C LEU A 260 10.31 23.87 -3.57
N PRO A 261 9.68 24.82 -4.30
CA PRO A 261 10.41 25.82 -5.07
C PRO A 261 11.28 26.75 -4.21
N ILE A 262 10.90 26.96 -2.94
CA ILE A 262 11.69 27.78 -2.00
C ILE A 262 12.96 27.04 -1.64
N TYR A 263 12.84 25.73 -1.31
CA TYR A 263 14.00 24.87 -1.09
C TYR A 263 14.93 24.84 -2.30
N MET A 264 14.36 24.56 -3.47
CA MET A 264 15.14 24.49 -4.71
C MET A 264 15.90 25.79 -4.99
N ALA A 265 15.25 26.94 -4.85
CA ALA A 265 15.90 28.23 -5.01
C ALA A 265 17.03 28.44 -3.97
N SER A 266 16.85 27.99 -2.73
CA SER A 266 17.89 28.11 -1.69
C SER A 266 19.15 27.30 -1.97
N VAL A 267 19.02 26.18 -2.68
CA VAL A 267 20.16 25.31 -3.01
C VAL A 267 20.80 25.75 -4.33
N LEU A 268 19.98 25.94 -5.36
CA LEU A 268 20.45 26.20 -6.71
C LEU A 268 21.09 27.60 -6.88
N TYR A 269 20.70 28.53 -6.03
CA TYR A 269 21.19 29.93 -6.13
C TYR A 269 22.31 30.24 -5.14
N MET A 270 22.85 29.23 -4.47
CA MET A 270 23.85 29.39 -3.41
C MET A 270 25.16 29.98 -3.93
N ASP A 271 25.58 29.59 -5.12
CA ASP A 271 26.83 30.03 -5.73
C ASP A 271 26.73 31.43 -6.39
N ASP A 272 25.53 31.88 -6.74
CA ASP A 272 25.30 33.19 -7.35
C ASP A 272 25.03 34.30 -6.35
N ASP A 273 24.18 34.08 -5.37
CA ASP A 273 23.85 35.01 -4.30
C ASP A 273 23.53 34.29 -2.99
N LEU A 274 24.55 34.15 -2.17
CA LEU A 274 24.48 33.50 -0.88
C LEU A 274 23.47 34.18 0.08
N SER A 275 23.27 35.50 -0.02
CA SER A 275 22.35 36.24 0.85
C SER A 275 20.92 35.92 0.52
N ILE A 276 20.55 35.87 -0.76
CA ILE A 276 19.22 35.49 -1.22
C ILE A 276 18.99 34.01 -0.96
N ALA A 277 19.94 33.13 -1.25
CA ALA A 277 19.87 31.70 -0.99
C ALA A 277 19.63 31.41 0.51
N THR A 278 20.36 32.09 1.39
CA THR A 278 20.18 31.97 2.85
C THR A 278 18.79 32.44 3.28
N SER A 279 18.28 33.51 2.70
CA SER A 279 16.92 33.99 3.00
C SER A 279 15.86 32.97 2.62
N TYR A 280 15.97 32.34 1.45
CA TYR A 280 15.06 31.24 1.05
C TYR A 280 15.22 30.02 1.94
N ARG A 281 16.43 29.68 2.34
CA ARG A 281 16.66 28.57 3.29
C ARG A 281 15.93 28.81 4.61
N ASN A 282 16.05 30.00 5.16
CA ASN A 282 15.33 30.36 6.40
C ASN A 282 13.80 30.30 6.22
N TYR A 283 13.26 30.75 5.08
CA TYR A 283 11.82 30.64 4.81
C TYR A 283 11.37 29.18 4.70
N PHE A 284 12.16 28.34 4.06
CA PHE A 284 11.89 26.90 3.98
C PHE A 284 11.87 26.26 5.35
N GLU A 285 12.87 26.49 6.19
CA GLU A 285 12.98 25.92 7.54
C GLU A 285 11.83 26.35 8.46
N VAL A 286 11.43 27.62 8.40
CA VAL A 286 10.25 28.11 9.13
C VAL A 286 8.97 27.41 8.65
N GLY A 287 8.82 27.23 7.35
CA GLY A 287 7.70 26.50 6.74
C GLY A 287 7.67 25.04 7.19
N LEU A 288 8.81 24.35 7.12
CA LEU A 288 9.00 22.96 7.54
C LEU A 288 8.65 22.74 9.02
N ASN A 289 9.14 23.62 9.89
CA ASN A 289 8.84 23.57 11.32
C ASN A 289 7.32 23.75 11.61
N ARG A 290 6.64 24.62 10.88
CA ARG A 290 5.18 24.77 10.99
C ARG A 290 4.40 23.53 10.57
N LEU A 291 4.87 22.80 9.55
CA LEU A 291 4.28 21.54 9.14
C LEU A 291 4.44 20.46 10.21
N SER A 292 5.64 20.32 10.78
CA SER A 292 5.93 19.35 11.85
C SER A 292 5.04 19.59 13.08
N GLN A 293 4.90 20.86 13.51
CA GLN A 293 4.03 21.21 14.64
C GLN A 293 2.55 20.88 14.39
N ARG A 294 2.05 21.05 13.16
CA ARG A 294 0.66 20.68 12.83
C ARG A 294 0.45 19.16 12.84
N ALA A 295 1.44 18.40 12.46
CA ALA A 295 1.37 16.93 12.48
C ALA A 295 1.24 16.40 13.93
N ASP A 296 1.93 17.01 14.88
CA ASP A 296 1.84 16.63 16.31
C ASP A 296 0.46 16.96 16.93
N VAL A 297 -0.17 18.06 16.52
CA VAL A 297 -1.50 18.45 17.01
C VAL A 297 -2.61 17.55 16.44
N SER A 298 -2.37 16.87 15.33
CA SER A 298 -3.35 15.94 14.76
C SER A 298 -3.40 14.58 15.47
N LYS A 299 -2.46 14.26 16.34
CA LYS A 299 -2.58 13.17 17.30
C LYS A 299 -3.63 13.57 18.32
N LYS A 300 -4.89 13.24 18.07
CA LYS A 300 -5.95 13.31 19.08
C LYS A 300 -5.54 12.40 20.22
N GLU A 301 -5.10 12.99 21.32
CA GLU A 301 -5.15 12.32 22.61
C GLU A 301 -6.65 12.08 22.87
N GLU A 302 -7.13 10.88 22.66
CA GLU A 302 -8.38 10.45 23.24
C GLU A 302 -8.17 10.40 24.75
N PHE A 303 -8.61 11.45 25.43
CA PHE A 303 -8.77 11.39 26.87
C PHE A 303 -9.92 10.44 27.17
N VAL A 304 -9.61 9.18 27.38
CA VAL A 304 -10.55 8.23 27.97
C VAL A 304 -10.57 8.56 29.47
N SER A 305 -11.60 9.26 29.91
CA SER A 305 -11.86 9.44 31.33
C SER A 305 -12.28 8.09 31.92
N GLU A 306 -11.41 7.40 32.62
CA GLU A 306 -11.74 6.19 33.38
C GLU A 306 -12.77 6.41 34.48
N SER A 307 -13.10 7.66 34.81
CA SER A 307 -13.97 8.02 35.94
C SER A 307 -15.42 8.31 35.59
N GLY A 308 -15.80 8.28 34.30
CA GLY A 308 -17.21 8.38 33.88
C GLY A 308 -17.96 9.66 34.29
N TRP A 309 -17.24 10.73 34.61
CA TRP A 309 -17.82 12.04 34.90
C TRP A 309 -17.68 12.98 33.69
N CYS A 310 -18.77 13.11 32.96
CA CYS A 310 -19.11 14.28 32.13
C CYS A 310 -20.53 14.69 32.46
#